data_ecafac6122040a236511df8752561780
#
_entry.id   ecafac6122040a236511df8752561780
#
_cell.length_a   1.000
_cell.length_b   1.000
_cell.length_c   1.000
_cell.angle_alpha   90.00
_cell.angle_beta   90.00
_cell.angle_gamma   90.00
#
_symmetry.space_group_name_H-M   'P 1'
#
loop_
_entity.id
_entity.type
_entity.pdbx_description
1 polymer ?
#
loop_
_entity_poly.entity_id
_entity_poly.type
_entity_poly.pdbx_seq_one_letter_code
_entity_poly.pdbx_strand_id
1 'polypeptide(L)'
;TLTQATKEGVNLSNNNDEGDDFGDCRDLDHKSANVQKVVKAYLKFLKEDLGYIGFRYDMVKGFNASHVGDYNTATGIQYSVGEYWDGVGNIKNWIYNTGKKSGAFDFPFHYNMTNAIKYNDWRKLNDASLMSDVSYRQYAITFVENHDIQVREDNSNGGSKDPIPTTYIPAANAFLIAMPGTPCIFQPHWRTYEHELKSMIE
;
A
#
# COMPACT_ATOMS: atom_id res chain seq x y z
N THR A 1 0.50 5.43 -25.54
CA THR A 1 0.65 6.78 -26.13
C THR A 1 -0.23 6.89 -27.37
N LEU A 2 -0.60 8.12 -27.77
CA LEU A 2 -1.36 8.37 -29.00
C LEU A 2 -0.65 7.76 -30.23
N THR A 3 0.66 7.92 -30.32
CA THR A 3 1.49 7.35 -31.39
C THR A 3 1.34 5.83 -31.48
N GLN A 4 1.32 5.14 -30.35
CA GLN A 4 1.16 3.68 -30.33
C GLN A 4 -0.26 3.27 -30.67
N ALA A 5 -1.27 3.95 -30.14
CA ALA A 5 -2.67 3.70 -30.47
C ALA A 5 -2.92 3.85 -31.99
N THR A 6 -2.37 4.89 -32.59
CA THR A 6 -2.42 5.12 -34.05
C THR A 6 -1.76 3.99 -34.82
N LYS A 7 -0.57 3.52 -34.38
CA LYS A 7 0.15 2.41 -35.02
C LYS A 7 -0.63 1.09 -34.93
N GLU A 8 -1.32 0.87 -33.82
CA GLU A 8 -2.13 -0.34 -33.57
C GLU A 8 -3.57 -0.22 -34.12
N GLY A 9 -3.93 0.92 -34.71
CA GLY A 9 -5.26 1.15 -35.29
C GLY A 9 -6.38 1.22 -34.23
N VAL A 10 -6.05 1.61 -32.99
CA VAL A 10 -7.00 1.74 -31.90
C VAL A 10 -7.11 3.20 -31.44
N ASN A 11 -8.27 3.56 -30.94
CA ASN A 11 -8.48 4.90 -30.37
C ASN A 11 -8.19 4.88 -28.88
N LEU A 12 -7.57 5.97 -28.39
CA LEU A 12 -7.50 6.22 -26.95
C LEU A 12 -8.90 6.57 -26.43
N SER A 13 -9.12 6.28 -25.16
CA SER A 13 -10.29 6.76 -24.44
C SER A 13 -10.32 8.30 -24.41
N ASN A 14 -11.52 8.86 -24.47
CA ASN A 14 -11.76 10.31 -24.28
C ASN A 14 -12.10 10.63 -22.81
N ASN A 15 -12.02 9.69 -21.91
CA ASN A 15 -12.26 9.94 -20.48
C ASN A 15 -11.12 10.78 -19.91
N ASN A 16 -11.48 11.71 -19.03
CA ASN A 16 -10.46 12.44 -18.26
C ASN A 16 -9.78 11.50 -17.29
N ASP A 17 -8.50 11.70 -17.08
CA ASP A 17 -7.72 11.08 -16.05
C ASP A 17 -8.34 11.28 -14.65
N GLU A 18 -8.13 10.32 -13.73
CA GLU A 18 -8.75 10.31 -12.41
C GLU A 18 -7.76 10.40 -11.27
N GLY A 19 -6.47 10.42 -11.52
CA GLY A 19 -5.47 10.33 -10.49
C GLY A 19 -4.14 10.98 -10.83
N ASP A 20 -3.12 10.55 -10.12
CA ASP A 20 -1.74 11.02 -10.32
C ASP A 20 -1.09 10.24 -11.46
N ASP A 21 -0.46 10.95 -12.39
CA ASP A 21 0.34 10.35 -13.46
C ASP A 21 1.63 9.70 -12.91
N PHE A 22 1.99 8.55 -13.46
CA PHE A 22 3.31 7.95 -13.28
C PHE A 22 3.98 7.71 -14.64
N GLY A 23 5.01 8.48 -14.93
CA GLY A 23 5.62 8.57 -16.26
C GLY A 23 6.17 7.26 -16.84
N ASP A 24 6.49 6.28 -16.00
CA ASP A 24 7.06 4.99 -16.38
C ASP A 24 6.00 3.90 -16.65
N CYS A 25 4.74 4.14 -16.28
CA CYS A 25 3.64 3.20 -16.47
C CYS A 25 2.54 3.79 -17.35
N ARG A 26 1.82 2.90 -18.04
CA ARG A 26 0.58 3.30 -18.72
C ARG A 26 -0.55 3.32 -17.72
N ASP A 27 -1.28 4.40 -17.72
CA ASP A 27 -2.51 4.48 -16.97
C ASP A 27 -3.64 3.65 -17.60
N LEU A 28 -4.42 2.99 -16.75
CA LEU A 28 -5.61 2.26 -17.14
C LEU A 28 -6.82 3.15 -16.95
N ASP A 29 -7.57 3.35 -18.03
CA ASP A 29 -8.84 4.08 -17.95
C ASP A 29 -9.90 3.29 -17.17
N HIS A 30 -9.94 3.46 -15.86
CA HIS A 30 -10.91 2.81 -14.98
C HIS A 30 -12.36 3.26 -15.19
N LYS A 31 -12.63 4.34 -15.94
CA LYS A 31 -13.98 4.72 -16.40
C LYS A 31 -14.46 3.86 -17.54
N SER A 32 -13.55 3.20 -18.27
CA SER A 32 -13.91 2.29 -19.35
C SER A 32 -14.58 1.02 -18.83
N ALA A 33 -15.80 0.74 -19.30
CA ALA A 33 -16.51 -0.48 -18.97
C ALA A 33 -15.72 -1.74 -19.36
N ASN A 34 -14.93 -1.67 -20.44
CA ASN A 34 -14.07 -2.77 -20.85
C ASN A 34 -12.93 -3.01 -19.85
N VAL A 35 -12.24 -1.96 -19.41
CA VAL A 35 -11.19 -2.05 -18.38
C VAL A 35 -11.77 -2.63 -17.09
N GLN A 36 -12.88 -2.10 -16.60
CA GLN A 36 -13.53 -2.62 -15.39
C GLN A 36 -13.92 -4.09 -15.52
N LYS A 37 -14.45 -4.51 -16.69
CA LYS A 37 -14.79 -5.91 -16.95
C LYS A 37 -13.56 -6.81 -16.88
N VAL A 38 -12.46 -6.41 -17.53
CA VAL A 38 -11.21 -7.18 -17.55
C VAL A 38 -10.59 -7.27 -16.15
N VAL A 39 -10.52 -6.14 -15.43
CA VAL A 39 -9.99 -6.13 -14.05
C VAL A 39 -10.83 -7.02 -13.13
N LYS A 40 -12.17 -6.92 -13.18
CA LYS A 40 -13.05 -7.79 -12.38
C LYS A 40 -12.89 -9.26 -12.73
N ALA A 41 -12.73 -9.60 -14.00
CA ALA A 41 -12.49 -10.98 -14.43
C ALA A 41 -11.14 -11.51 -13.92
N TYR A 42 -10.08 -10.69 -14.01
CA TYR A 42 -8.76 -11.03 -13.48
C TYR A 42 -8.77 -11.25 -11.96
N LEU A 43 -9.39 -10.35 -11.21
CA LEU A 43 -9.48 -10.48 -9.75
C LEU A 43 -10.32 -11.69 -9.32
N LYS A 44 -11.38 -12.03 -10.07
CA LYS A 44 -12.13 -13.27 -9.83
C LYS A 44 -11.26 -14.50 -10.08
N PHE A 45 -10.50 -14.53 -11.17
CA PHE A 45 -9.56 -15.61 -11.46
C PHE A 45 -8.54 -15.77 -10.31
N LEU A 46 -7.97 -14.67 -9.80
CA LEU A 46 -7.06 -14.74 -8.66
C LEU A 46 -7.73 -15.38 -7.43
N LYS A 47 -8.98 -15.02 -7.16
CA LYS A 47 -9.70 -15.53 -5.99
C LYS A 47 -10.20 -16.96 -6.19
N GLU A 48 -10.87 -17.24 -7.30
CA GLU A 48 -11.64 -18.47 -7.51
C GLU A 48 -10.75 -19.61 -8.01
N ASP A 49 -9.80 -19.32 -8.91
CA ASP A 49 -8.94 -20.33 -9.51
C ASP A 49 -7.61 -20.50 -8.75
N LEU A 50 -7.02 -19.39 -8.24
CA LEU A 50 -5.74 -19.43 -7.54
C LEU A 50 -5.87 -19.40 -6.02
N GLY A 51 -7.07 -19.18 -5.46
CA GLY A 51 -7.34 -19.25 -4.03
C GLY A 51 -6.83 -18.06 -3.21
N TYR A 52 -6.57 -16.91 -3.83
CA TYR A 52 -6.19 -15.71 -3.07
C TYR A 52 -7.35 -15.20 -2.22
N ILE A 53 -7.07 -14.87 -0.97
CA ILE A 53 -8.06 -14.37 0.01
C ILE A 53 -8.09 -12.86 0.15
N GLY A 54 -7.13 -12.15 -0.44
CA GLY A 54 -7.01 -10.69 -0.38
C GLY A 54 -6.19 -10.14 -1.54
N PHE A 55 -6.23 -8.82 -1.71
CA PHE A 55 -5.51 -8.11 -2.77
C PHE A 55 -4.68 -6.95 -2.21
N ARG A 56 -3.47 -6.75 -2.76
CA ARG A 56 -2.77 -5.48 -2.70
C ARG A 56 -3.03 -4.73 -4.00
N TYR A 57 -3.55 -3.53 -3.88
CA TYR A 57 -3.68 -2.59 -5.00
C TYR A 57 -2.49 -1.65 -5.00
N ASP A 58 -1.72 -1.70 -6.07
CA ASP A 58 -0.51 -0.92 -6.29
C ASP A 58 -0.87 0.48 -6.78
N MET A 59 -0.07 1.50 -6.39
CA MET A 59 -0.17 2.88 -6.88
C MET A 59 -1.61 3.44 -7.00
N VAL A 60 -2.41 3.24 -5.94
CA VAL A 60 -3.84 3.61 -5.96
C VAL A 60 -4.13 5.11 -5.97
N LYS A 61 -3.10 5.95 -6.01
CA LYS A 61 -3.23 7.38 -6.31
C LYS A 61 -3.55 7.63 -7.79
N GLY A 62 -3.23 6.69 -8.67
CA GLY A 62 -3.41 6.79 -10.10
C GLY A 62 -4.86 6.66 -10.58
N PHE A 63 -5.83 6.34 -9.71
CA PHE A 63 -7.23 6.22 -10.11
C PHE A 63 -8.20 6.43 -8.95
N ASN A 64 -9.48 6.66 -9.27
CA ASN A 64 -10.48 6.96 -8.26
C ASN A 64 -10.69 5.78 -7.30
N ALA A 65 -10.67 6.06 -6.00
CA ALA A 65 -10.81 5.06 -4.93
C ALA A 65 -12.09 4.22 -5.03
N SER A 66 -13.17 4.75 -5.60
CA SER A 66 -14.44 4.02 -5.77
C SER A 66 -14.28 2.75 -6.58
N HIS A 67 -13.34 2.72 -7.56
CA HIS A 67 -13.08 1.52 -8.35
C HIS A 67 -12.54 0.36 -7.49
N VAL A 68 -11.69 0.63 -6.50
CA VAL A 68 -11.24 -0.40 -5.54
C VAL A 68 -12.44 -0.95 -4.77
N GLY A 69 -13.32 -0.08 -4.30
CA GLY A 69 -14.56 -0.50 -3.61
C GLY A 69 -15.46 -1.38 -4.49
N ASP A 70 -15.60 -1.03 -5.76
CA ASP A 70 -16.39 -1.80 -6.74
C ASP A 70 -15.74 -3.14 -7.07
N TYR A 71 -14.41 -3.19 -7.22
CA TYR A 71 -13.67 -4.42 -7.47
C TYR A 71 -13.77 -5.39 -6.29
N ASN A 72 -13.61 -4.90 -5.08
CA ASN A 72 -13.79 -5.70 -3.86
C ASN A 72 -15.22 -6.23 -3.73
N THR A 73 -16.20 -5.40 -4.06
CA THR A 73 -17.62 -5.83 -4.06
C THR A 73 -17.87 -6.90 -5.11
N ALA A 74 -17.38 -6.71 -6.33
CA ALA A 74 -17.61 -7.63 -7.45
C ALA A 74 -16.97 -9.00 -7.23
N THR A 75 -15.88 -9.06 -6.45
CA THR A 75 -15.18 -10.30 -6.12
C THR A 75 -15.62 -10.89 -4.79
N GLY A 76 -16.30 -10.12 -3.94
CA GLY A 76 -16.64 -10.53 -2.58
C GLY A 76 -15.40 -10.77 -1.71
N ILE A 77 -14.28 -10.08 -2.00
CA ILE A 77 -13.06 -10.18 -1.20
C ILE A 77 -13.26 -9.43 0.12
N GLN A 78 -12.75 -10.00 1.22
CA GLN A 78 -12.89 -9.41 2.54
C GLN A 78 -11.67 -8.57 2.94
N TYR A 79 -10.52 -8.85 2.36
CA TYR A 79 -9.26 -8.21 2.72
C TYR A 79 -8.63 -7.58 1.49
N SER A 80 -8.31 -6.29 1.61
CA SER A 80 -7.45 -5.63 0.64
C SER A 80 -6.67 -4.50 1.29
N VAL A 81 -5.56 -4.15 0.69
CA VAL A 81 -4.73 -3.02 1.07
C VAL A 81 -4.38 -2.20 -0.15
N GLY A 82 -4.53 -0.89 -0.07
CA GLY A 82 -4.08 0.04 -1.09
C GLY A 82 -2.75 0.69 -0.73
N GLU A 83 -1.90 0.83 -1.72
CA GLU A 83 -0.69 1.61 -1.60
C GLU A 83 -0.99 3.08 -1.93
N TYR A 84 -1.44 3.82 -0.92
CA TYR A 84 -1.67 5.26 -1.02
C TYR A 84 -0.56 6.00 -0.26
N TRP A 85 0.53 6.31 -0.94
CA TRP A 85 1.72 6.91 -0.32
C TRP A 85 1.51 8.40 -0.08
N ASP A 86 0.96 8.75 1.07
CA ASP A 86 0.61 10.14 1.41
C ASP A 86 0.49 10.35 2.93
N GLY A 87 0.14 11.57 3.34
CA GLY A 87 -0.18 11.92 4.71
C GLY A 87 -1.52 11.33 5.18
N VAL A 88 -1.69 11.24 6.50
CA VAL A 88 -2.82 10.56 7.15
C VAL A 88 -4.19 11.05 6.69
N GLY A 89 -4.35 12.35 6.43
CA GLY A 89 -5.62 12.93 5.97
C GLY A 89 -6.05 12.41 4.61
N ASN A 90 -5.11 12.36 3.66
CA ASN A 90 -5.36 11.88 2.30
C ASN A 90 -5.62 10.37 2.28
N ILE A 91 -4.88 9.58 3.07
CA ILE A 91 -5.11 8.13 3.20
C ILE A 91 -6.51 7.85 3.78
N LYS A 92 -6.92 8.58 4.82
CA LYS A 92 -8.28 8.45 5.38
C LYS A 92 -9.36 8.78 4.35
N ASN A 93 -9.15 9.83 3.57
CA ASN A 93 -10.07 10.21 2.51
C ASN A 93 -10.17 9.13 1.42
N TRP A 94 -9.05 8.56 1.02
CA TRP A 94 -9.00 7.44 0.09
C TRP A 94 -9.79 6.22 0.64
N ILE A 95 -9.52 5.80 1.88
CA ILE A 95 -10.25 4.70 2.54
C ILE A 95 -11.77 4.99 2.55
N TYR A 96 -12.17 6.20 2.91
CA TYR A 96 -13.58 6.62 2.91
C TYR A 96 -14.19 6.47 1.51
N ASN A 97 -13.49 6.91 0.48
CA ASN A 97 -13.96 6.89 -0.92
C ASN A 97 -13.98 5.48 -1.53
N THR A 98 -13.27 4.48 -0.96
CA THR A 98 -13.49 3.07 -1.32
C THR A 98 -14.80 2.51 -0.75
N GLY A 99 -15.59 3.33 -0.04
CA GLY A 99 -16.72 2.86 0.75
C GLY A 99 -16.28 2.06 1.99
N LYS A 100 -15.07 2.31 2.49
CA LYS A 100 -14.43 1.58 3.60
C LYS A 100 -14.27 0.08 3.34
N LYS A 101 -14.09 -0.29 2.08
CA LYS A 101 -13.93 -1.68 1.64
C LYS A 101 -12.47 -2.09 1.46
N SER A 102 -11.53 -1.21 1.71
CA SER A 102 -10.09 -1.49 1.69
C SER A 102 -9.40 -0.81 2.86
N GLY A 103 -8.40 -1.48 3.42
CA GLY A 103 -7.39 -0.84 4.24
C GLY A 103 -6.33 -0.17 3.37
N ALA A 104 -5.39 0.52 4.01
CA ALA A 104 -4.25 1.13 3.36
C ALA A 104 -2.98 0.92 4.18
N PHE A 105 -1.82 0.93 3.53
CA PHE A 105 -0.55 1.00 4.22
C PHE A 105 -0.44 2.30 5.00
N ASP A 106 -0.07 2.20 6.28
CA ASP A 106 0.08 3.35 7.18
C ASP A 106 1.47 3.97 7.01
N PHE A 107 1.69 4.69 5.91
CA PHE A 107 2.94 5.41 5.65
C PHE A 107 3.28 6.41 6.77
N PRO A 108 2.32 7.17 7.34
CA PRO A 108 2.60 8.01 8.50
C PRO A 108 3.19 7.24 9.69
N PHE A 109 2.70 6.03 10.00
CA PHE A 109 3.29 5.18 11.05
C PHE A 109 4.76 4.86 10.76
N HIS A 110 5.09 4.46 9.52
CA HIS A 110 6.47 4.22 9.10
C HIS A 110 7.35 5.47 9.30
N TYR A 111 6.90 6.64 8.82
CA TYR A 111 7.69 7.88 8.94
C TYR A 111 7.81 8.37 10.38
N ASN A 112 6.78 8.22 11.21
CA ASN A 112 6.85 8.56 12.62
C ASN A 112 7.93 7.75 13.33
N MET A 113 8.00 6.44 13.06
CA MET A 113 9.03 5.55 13.60
C MET A 113 10.43 5.89 13.06
N THR A 114 10.57 6.07 11.75
CA THR A 114 11.83 6.47 11.12
C THR A 114 12.34 7.78 11.69
N ASN A 115 11.48 8.77 11.84
CA ASN A 115 11.83 10.07 12.42
C ASN A 115 12.17 9.97 13.92
N ALA A 116 11.48 9.13 14.68
CA ALA A 116 11.80 8.88 16.09
C ALA A 116 13.23 8.36 16.24
N ILE A 117 13.62 7.40 15.41
CA ILE A 117 14.96 6.82 15.39
C ILE A 117 16.00 7.85 14.92
N LYS A 118 15.75 8.48 13.77
CA LYS A 118 16.68 9.41 13.12
C LYS A 118 17.04 10.63 14.00
N TYR A 119 16.05 11.18 14.68
CA TYR A 119 16.21 12.35 15.52
C TYR A 119 16.39 12.04 17.02
N ASN A 120 16.39 10.74 17.38
CA ASN A 120 16.37 10.27 18.78
C ASN A 120 15.27 10.97 19.60
N ASP A 121 14.10 11.15 18.97
CA ASP A 121 12.94 11.82 19.58
C ASP A 121 11.72 10.86 19.57
N TRP A 122 11.61 10.07 20.63
CA TRP A 122 10.57 9.05 20.76
C TRP A 122 9.14 9.62 20.85
N ARG A 123 8.98 10.92 21.07
CA ARG A 123 7.67 11.58 21.04
C ARG A 123 7.04 11.53 19.65
N LYS A 124 7.86 11.39 18.59
CA LYS A 124 7.41 11.20 17.20
C LYS A 124 6.53 9.98 17.00
N LEU A 125 6.65 8.97 17.83
CA LEU A 125 5.78 7.79 17.79
C LEU A 125 4.31 8.10 18.10
N ASN A 126 4.03 9.26 18.72
CA ASN A 126 2.67 9.73 18.99
C ASN A 126 2.12 10.64 17.89
N ASP A 127 2.89 10.95 16.85
CA ASP A 127 2.41 11.74 15.73
C ASP A 127 1.26 11.00 15.00
N ALA A 128 0.40 11.77 14.33
CA ALA A 128 -0.81 11.24 13.72
C ALA A 128 -0.52 10.19 12.64
N SER A 129 -1.24 9.07 12.70
CA SER A 129 -1.22 7.97 11.73
C SER A 129 -2.61 7.33 11.65
N LEU A 130 -2.81 6.36 10.75
CA LEU A 130 -4.06 5.59 10.75
C LEU A 130 -4.22 4.79 12.04
N MET A 131 -3.13 4.17 12.51
CA MET A 131 -3.08 3.35 13.72
C MET A 131 -3.52 4.17 14.96
N SER A 132 -3.12 5.44 15.06
CA SER A 132 -3.45 6.30 16.20
C SER A 132 -4.93 6.74 16.25
N ASP A 133 -5.66 6.64 15.13
CA ASP A 133 -7.07 7.03 15.05
C ASP A 133 -8.01 5.85 15.31
N VAL A 134 -8.79 5.93 16.38
CA VAL A 134 -9.75 4.87 16.80
C VAL A 134 -10.72 4.48 15.68
N SER A 135 -11.12 5.44 14.83
CA SER A 135 -12.08 5.22 13.74
C SER A 135 -11.44 4.57 12.50
N TYR A 136 -10.11 4.67 12.37
CA TYR A 136 -9.39 4.21 11.18
C TYR A 136 -8.36 3.10 11.45
N ARG A 137 -8.02 2.82 12.70
CA ARG A 137 -7.00 1.79 13.04
C ARG A 137 -7.32 0.39 12.50
N GLN A 138 -8.59 0.06 12.33
CA GLN A 138 -9.01 -1.22 11.73
C GLN A 138 -8.67 -1.32 10.23
N TYR A 139 -8.39 -0.21 9.57
CA TYR A 139 -7.98 -0.13 8.16
C TYR A 139 -6.47 0.09 8.01
N ALA A 140 -5.74 0.24 9.13
CA ALA A 140 -4.31 0.46 9.11
C ALA A 140 -3.55 -0.85 8.88
N ILE A 141 -2.82 -0.95 7.79
CA ILE A 141 -1.80 -1.96 7.59
C ILE A 141 -0.47 -1.32 7.92
N THR A 142 0.00 -1.56 9.14
CA THR A 142 1.24 -0.98 9.67
C THR A 142 2.45 -1.75 9.17
N PHE A 143 3.58 -1.09 8.94
CA PHE A 143 4.80 -1.71 8.44
C PHE A 143 6.05 -0.94 8.88
N VAL A 144 7.18 -1.63 8.94
CA VAL A 144 8.50 -1.04 9.26
C VAL A 144 9.18 -0.55 7.99
N GLU A 145 9.35 -1.43 7.02
CA GLU A 145 9.92 -1.15 5.69
C GLU A 145 9.18 -1.93 4.62
N ASN A 146 9.38 -1.52 3.37
CA ASN A 146 8.93 -2.23 2.18
C ASN A 146 10.05 -2.24 1.11
N HIS A 147 9.78 -2.86 -0.03
CA HIS A 147 10.74 -3.01 -1.12
C HIS A 147 11.13 -1.69 -1.82
N ASP A 148 10.35 -0.61 -1.64
CA ASP A 148 10.64 0.71 -2.21
C ASP A 148 11.44 1.60 -1.25
N ILE A 149 11.37 1.31 0.05
CA ILE A 149 12.01 2.10 1.12
C ILE A 149 13.37 1.50 1.51
N GLN A 150 13.51 0.17 1.49
CA GLN A 150 14.75 -0.49 1.89
C GLN A 150 15.96 -0.07 1.04
N VAL A 151 17.14 -0.04 1.65
CA VAL A 151 18.39 0.04 0.88
C VAL A 151 18.61 -1.28 0.16
N ARG A 152 18.81 -1.24 -1.14
CA ARG A 152 19.26 -2.40 -1.93
C ARG A 152 20.76 -2.36 -2.08
N GLU A 153 21.41 -3.55 -2.10
CA GLU A 153 22.85 -3.69 -2.23
C GLU A 153 23.41 -3.04 -3.51
N ASP A 154 22.61 -3.05 -4.57
CA ASP A 154 22.96 -2.47 -5.88
C ASP A 154 22.59 -0.99 -6.05
N ASN A 155 22.08 -0.35 -4.99
CA ASN A 155 21.55 1.01 -5.01
C ASN A 155 20.48 1.27 -6.10
N SER A 156 19.83 0.22 -6.60
CA SER A 156 18.91 0.29 -7.75
C SER A 156 17.58 0.97 -7.45
N ASN A 157 17.24 1.20 -6.18
CA ASN A 157 15.98 1.83 -5.78
C ASN A 157 16.02 3.36 -5.68
N GLY A 158 16.96 4.00 -6.36
CA GLY A 158 17.08 5.47 -6.35
C GLY A 158 17.47 6.06 -5.00
N GLY A 159 17.94 5.22 -4.08
CA GLY A 159 18.27 5.54 -2.71
C GLY A 159 17.01 5.66 -1.83
N SER A 160 16.81 4.71 -0.96
CA SER A 160 15.85 4.90 0.13
C SER A 160 16.21 6.19 0.86
N LYS A 161 15.29 7.12 0.91
CA LYS A 161 15.58 8.44 1.48
C LYS A 161 15.74 8.38 2.99
N ASP A 162 15.16 7.37 3.66
CA ASP A 162 15.20 7.23 5.11
C ASP A 162 15.06 5.75 5.55
N PRO A 163 16.02 4.86 5.24
CA PRO A 163 15.98 3.48 5.72
C PRO A 163 16.17 3.46 7.24
N ILE A 164 15.53 2.50 7.89
CA ILE A 164 15.75 2.26 9.32
C ILE A 164 17.14 1.62 9.50
N PRO A 165 18.01 2.16 10.36
CA PRO A 165 19.30 1.52 10.64
C PRO A 165 19.08 0.07 11.14
N THR A 166 19.88 -0.86 10.64
CA THR A 166 19.72 -2.31 10.89
C THR A 166 19.68 -2.67 12.37
N THR A 167 20.40 -1.92 13.21
CA THR A 167 20.40 -2.09 14.68
C THR A 167 19.04 -1.84 15.33
N TYR A 168 18.14 -1.08 14.67
CA TYR A 168 16.80 -0.78 15.19
C TYR A 168 15.70 -1.68 14.59
N ILE A 169 15.98 -2.48 13.58
CA ILE A 169 14.97 -3.31 12.91
C ILE A 169 14.22 -4.24 13.89
N PRO A 170 14.89 -4.97 14.80
CA PRO A 170 14.18 -5.80 15.79
C PRO A 170 13.25 -4.97 16.69
N ALA A 171 13.74 -3.84 17.23
CA ALA A 171 12.94 -2.97 18.09
C ALA A 171 11.77 -2.32 17.34
N ALA A 172 11.97 -1.92 16.08
CA ALA A 172 10.93 -1.37 15.23
C ALA A 172 9.82 -2.39 14.95
N ASN A 173 10.19 -3.65 14.69
CA ASN A 173 9.21 -4.73 14.52
C ASN A 173 8.52 -5.11 15.84
N ALA A 174 9.20 -5.05 16.98
CA ALA A 174 8.56 -5.21 18.29
C ALA A 174 7.48 -4.15 18.53
N PHE A 175 7.79 -2.89 18.21
CA PHE A 175 6.81 -1.80 18.26
C PHE A 175 5.66 -2.03 17.29
N LEU A 176 5.93 -2.41 16.04
CA LEU A 176 4.93 -2.75 15.04
C LEU A 176 3.94 -3.80 15.54
N ILE A 177 4.44 -4.89 16.11
CA ILE A 177 3.62 -6.02 16.59
C ILE A 177 2.79 -5.63 17.82
N ALA A 178 3.31 -4.76 18.69
CA ALA A 178 2.63 -4.31 19.90
C ALA A 178 1.55 -3.25 19.64
N MET A 179 1.57 -2.56 18.50
CA MET A 179 0.63 -1.47 18.21
C MET A 179 -0.65 -1.96 17.54
N PRO A 180 -1.76 -1.20 17.68
CA PRO A 180 -3.00 -1.51 16.95
C PRO A 180 -2.81 -1.44 15.44
N GLY A 181 -3.69 -2.13 14.70
CA GLY A 181 -3.66 -2.26 13.24
C GLY A 181 -3.32 -3.69 12.83
N THR A 182 -3.10 -3.89 11.55
CA THR A 182 -2.65 -5.17 11.01
C THR A 182 -1.16 -5.07 10.69
N PRO A 183 -0.28 -5.75 11.44
CA PRO A 183 1.16 -5.68 11.22
C PRO A 183 1.54 -6.40 9.91
N CYS A 184 2.27 -5.73 9.04
CA CYS A 184 2.87 -6.29 7.84
C CYS A 184 4.39 -6.38 8.03
N ILE A 185 4.88 -7.58 8.33
CA ILE A 185 6.31 -7.82 8.52
C ILE A 185 6.97 -7.96 7.16
N PHE A 186 8.00 -7.17 6.93
CA PHE A 186 8.77 -7.20 5.69
C PHE A 186 9.58 -8.48 5.58
N GLN A 187 9.47 -9.21 4.47
CA GLN A 187 10.09 -10.53 4.30
C GLN A 187 11.61 -10.57 4.58
N PRO A 188 12.44 -9.59 4.13
CA PRO A 188 13.86 -9.56 4.50
C PRO A 188 14.09 -9.46 6.01
N HIS A 189 13.25 -8.69 6.74
CA HIS A 189 13.32 -8.66 8.21
C HIS A 189 12.99 -10.01 8.82
N TRP A 190 11.92 -10.67 8.32
CA TRP A 190 11.57 -12.02 8.77
C TRP A 190 12.72 -13.00 8.57
N ARG A 191 13.36 -12.99 7.40
CA ARG A 191 14.48 -13.91 7.12
C ARG A 191 15.71 -13.66 7.98
N THR A 192 15.97 -12.41 8.34
CA THR A 192 17.15 -12.02 9.11
C THR A 192 16.95 -12.19 10.62
N TYR A 193 15.75 -11.95 11.12
CA TYR A 193 15.40 -11.89 12.54
C TYR A 193 14.26 -12.86 12.90
N GLU A 194 14.20 -14.02 12.23
CA GLU A 194 13.08 -14.97 12.38
C GLU A 194 12.87 -15.42 13.83
N HIS A 195 13.96 -15.72 14.53
CA HIS A 195 13.90 -16.20 15.93
C HIS A 195 13.31 -15.13 16.86
N GLU A 196 13.82 -13.90 16.75
CA GLU A 196 13.36 -12.76 17.55
C GLU A 196 11.90 -12.42 17.24
N LEU A 197 11.54 -12.37 15.95
CA LEU A 197 10.19 -12.04 15.54
C LEU A 197 9.17 -13.10 15.95
N LYS A 198 9.50 -14.37 15.86
CA LYS A 198 8.66 -15.45 16.39
C LYS A 198 8.40 -15.29 17.88
N SER A 199 9.45 -15.04 18.66
CA SER A 199 9.33 -14.86 20.13
C SER A 199 8.49 -13.62 20.52
N MET A 200 8.33 -12.64 19.61
CA MET A 200 7.48 -11.46 19.83
C MET A 200 6.00 -11.72 19.49
N ILE A 201 5.72 -12.71 18.63
CA ILE A 201 4.37 -13.06 18.18
C ILE A 201 3.71 -14.10 19.09
N GLU A 202 4.49 -14.99 19.67
CA GLU A 202 4.07 -16.02 20.65
C GLU A 202 3.74 -15.43 22.02
#